data_3e21d30f9ae7f65a68ee344ad4e52578
#
_entry.id   3e21d30f9ae7f65a68ee344ad4e52578
#
_cell.length_a   1.000
_cell.length_b   1.000
_cell.length_c   1.000
_cell.angle_alpha   90.00
_cell.angle_beta   90.00
_cell.angle_gamma   90.00
#
_symmetry.space_group_name_H-M   'P 1'
#
loop_
_entity.id
_entity.type
_entity.pdbx_description
1 polymer ?
#
loop_
_entity_poly.entity_id
_entity_poly.type
_entity_poly.pdbx_seq_one_letter_code
_entity_poly.pdbx_strand_id
1 'polypeptide(L)'
;VSQTRKIAVVLKGYPRLSETFIAQELLGLERAGHDLVLVALRRPTDAKRHPVHDEIRAKVFYLPEYLHDEPWRVFRSLMKSLPKAGFWRALVPFIRDVGRDWTRNRFRRFGQALVLFAEWPAEARWLHAHFIHTPASVTAYASIMAGVPWTCSAHAKDIWTSADWELSEKLGRARWTVTCTRSGFEHLKSLTDEKSRVHLSYHGLDLHRFPSFEGDHSNRDGSDASDPVRILSVGRAVAKKGYDILLKALSLLPADLHWRFEHIGAGDLTKELRTLAEHLGLAPRVTWHGALDQKDVLARYRASDIFALACRVAVDGDRDGLPNVLVEASSQRLACVSTRVSGIPELLNNDENGLVVPPEDPRVLAAALERLIRDPALRRRLGAAAERRVRAEFDHHSSVSQLSGLFESEWRKSP
;
A
#
# COMPACT_ATOMS: atom_id res chain seq x y z
N VAL A 1 -7.00 38.62 4.13
CA VAL A 1 -6.50 37.54 5.00
C VAL A 1 -6.51 36.28 4.16
N SER A 2 -5.33 35.77 3.75
CA SER A 2 -5.21 34.50 3.04
C SER A 2 -5.85 33.42 3.92
N GLN A 3 -6.92 32.79 3.43
CA GLN A 3 -7.51 31.66 4.15
C GLN A 3 -6.46 30.54 4.25
N THR A 4 -6.23 30.07 5.47
CA THR A 4 -5.30 28.95 5.71
C THR A 4 -5.82 27.69 5.02
N ARG A 5 -5.01 27.12 4.13
CA ARG A 5 -5.34 25.91 3.32
C ARG A 5 -4.85 24.65 4.01
N LYS A 6 -5.06 24.55 5.34
CA LYS A 6 -4.58 23.43 6.12
C LYS A 6 -5.44 22.18 5.92
N ILE A 7 -4.81 21.06 5.61
CA ILE A 7 -5.43 19.76 5.40
C ILE A 7 -5.13 18.87 6.61
N ALA A 8 -6.18 18.34 7.25
CA ALA A 8 -6.03 17.33 8.27
C ALA A 8 -6.10 15.94 7.61
N VAL A 9 -4.98 15.23 7.63
CA VAL A 9 -4.85 13.89 7.02
C VAL A 9 -5.11 12.83 8.07
N VAL A 10 -6.19 12.07 7.88
CA VAL A 10 -6.64 11.02 8.82
C VAL A 10 -6.05 9.67 8.42
N LEU A 11 -5.24 9.10 9.34
CA LEU A 11 -4.45 7.90 9.13
C LEU A 11 -4.86 6.81 10.13
N LYS A 12 -4.75 5.55 9.73
CA LYS A 12 -5.01 4.42 10.64
C LYS A 12 -4.06 4.41 11.85
N GLY A 13 -2.82 4.77 11.65
CA GLY A 13 -1.76 4.93 12.65
C GLY A 13 -0.55 5.56 11.98
N TYR A 14 0.29 6.27 12.73
CA TYR A 14 1.48 6.93 12.20
C TYR A 14 2.54 7.12 13.30
N PRO A 15 3.86 6.93 12.99
CA PRO A 15 4.41 6.36 11.76
C PRO A 15 4.21 4.84 11.66
N ARG A 16 4.27 4.27 10.43
CA ARG A 16 4.19 2.83 10.19
C ARG A 16 5.19 2.40 9.11
N LEU A 17 6.00 1.39 9.42
CA LEU A 17 7.01 0.87 8.49
C LEU A 17 6.40 0.26 7.21
N SER A 18 5.24 -0.38 7.32
CA SER A 18 4.58 -1.03 6.18
C SER A 18 3.83 -0.09 5.24
N GLU A 19 3.79 1.21 5.55
CA GLU A 19 3.02 2.22 4.82
C GLU A 19 3.93 3.38 4.37
N THR A 20 5.14 3.08 3.92
CA THR A 20 6.13 4.07 3.45
C THR A 20 5.63 4.92 2.29
N PHE A 21 4.77 4.38 1.44
CA PHE A 21 4.14 5.10 0.34
C PHE A 21 3.29 6.29 0.84
N ILE A 22 2.60 6.13 1.99
CA ILE A 22 1.86 7.23 2.62
C ILE A 22 2.84 8.32 3.08
N ALA A 23 3.92 7.92 3.74
CA ALA A 23 4.92 8.89 4.20
C ALA A 23 5.57 9.65 3.03
N GLN A 24 5.86 8.97 1.92
CA GLN A 24 6.36 9.61 0.69
C GLN A 24 5.35 10.60 0.11
N GLU A 25 4.07 10.23 0.07
CA GLU A 25 2.99 11.12 -0.40
C GLU A 25 2.85 12.36 0.50
N LEU A 26 2.84 12.18 1.83
CA LEU A 26 2.77 13.30 2.79
C LEU A 26 3.94 14.26 2.63
N LEU A 27 5.17 13.72 2.55
CA LEU A 27 6.37 14.52 2.32
C LEU A 27 6.32 15.26 0.98
N GLY A 28 5.82 14.58 -0.06
CA GLY A 28 5.63 15.17 -1.38
C GLY A 28 4.64 16.33 -1.36
N LEU A 29 3.51 16.18 -0.68
CA LEU A 29 2.51 17.25 -0.52
C LEU A 29 3.06 18.43 0.28
N GLU A 30 3.83 18.21 1.37
CA GLU A 30 4.51 19.29 2.10
C GLU A 30 5.51 20.05 1.21
N ARG A 31 6.29 19.32 0.41
CA ARG A 31 7.24 19.91 -0.54
C ARG A 31 6.54 20.68 -1.66
N ALA A 32 5.33 20.26 -2.04
CA ALA A 32 4.46 20.99 -2.96
C ALA A 32 3.77 22.21 -2.34
N GLY A 33 4.03 22.49 -1.04
CA GLY A 33 3.54 23.70 -0.35
C GLY A 33 2.21 23.53 0.38
N HIS A 34 1.69 22.32 0.54
CA HIS A 34 0.50 22.07 1.34
C HIS A 34 0.82 22.09 2.85
N ASP A 35 -0.01 22.78 3.63
CA ASP A 35 0.06 22.78 5.10
C ASP A 35 -0.74 21.60 5.64
N LEU A 36 -0.04 20.65 6.27
CA LEU A 36 -0.62 19.40 6.74
C LEU A 36 -0.65 19.32 8.27
N VAL A 37 -1.68 18.63 8.79
CA VAL A 37 -1.70 18.11 10.16
C VAL A 37 -2.14 16.64 10.09
N LEU A 38 -1.45 15.74 10.78
CA LEU A 38 -1.73 14.31 10.75
C LEU A 38 -2.63 13.94 11.93
N VAL A 39 -3.71 13.22 11.65
CA VAL A 39 -4.64 12.68 12.65
C VAL A 39 -4.56 11.17 12.62
N ALA A 40 -3.85 10.57 13.58
CA ALA A 40 -3.68 9.13 13.66
C ALA A 40 -4.72 8.51 14.60
N LEU A 41 -5.45 7.49 14.12
CA LEU A 41 -6.49 6.79 14.88
C LEU A 41 -5.92 5.90 15.99
N ARG A 42 -4.62 5.70 16.01
CA ARG A 42 -3.89 4.98 17.05
C ARG A 42 -2.42 5.39 17.10
N ARG A 43 -1.78 5.13 18.23
CA ARG A 43 -0.33 5.29 18.37
C ARG A 43 0.43 4.24 17.56
N PRO A 44 1.69 4.51 17.17
CA PRO A 44 2.51 3.54 16.45
C PRO A 44 2.80 2.32 17.32
N THR A 45 2.78 1.14 16.70
CA THR A 45 3.18 -0.13 17.32
C THR A 45 4.60 -0.53 16.97
N ASP A 46 5.16 0.06 15.91
CA ASP A 46 6.50 -0.23 15.42
C ASP A 46 7.54 0.61 16.19
N ALA A 47 8.57 -0.06 16.76
CA ALA A 47 9.67 0.62 17.46
C ALA A 47 10.63 1.32 16.48
N LYS A 48 10.73 0.83 15.24
CA LYS A 48 11.59 1.40 14.19
C LYS A 48 10.82 2.37 13.31
N ARG A 49 11.54 3.40 12.82
CA ARG A 49 11.00 4.39 11.87
C ARG A 49 11.79 4.34 10.58
N HIS A 50 11.15 4.66 9.48
CA HIS A 50 11.81 4.85 8.19
C HIS A 50 12.32 6.31 8.12
N PRO A 51 13.50 6.61 7.53
CA PRO A 51 14.04 7.97 7.45
C PRO A 51 13.06 9.01 6.88
N VAL A 52 12.19 8.63 5.96
CA VAL A 52 11.17 9.53 5.40
C VAL A 52 10.25 10.15 6.46
N HIS A 53 10.00 9.44 7.57
CA HIS A 53 9.13 9.97 8.64
C HIS A 53 9.78 11.13 9.40
N ASP A 54 11.11 11.19 9.44
CA ASP A 54 11.86 12.25 10.14
C ASP A 54 11.94 13.55 9.30
N GLU A 55 11.67 13.46 7.99
CA GLU A 55 11.63 14.60 7.08
C GLU A 55 10.27 15.33 7.11
N ILE A 56 9.20 14.66 7.55
CA ILE A 56 7.82 15.21 7.60
C ILE A 56 7.69 16.15 8.80
N ARG A 57 7.26 17.40 8.54
CA ARG A 57 7.14 18.48 9.53
C ARG A 57 5.75 18.54 10.18
N ALA A 58 4.74 17.93 9.54
CA ALA A 58 3.35 17.95 10.00
C ALA A 58 3.25 17.41 11.43
N LYS A 59 2.55 18.16 12.28
CA LYS A 59 2.27 17.72 13.65
C LYS A 59 1.32 16.54 13.65
N VAL A 60 1.56 15.55 14.53
CA VAL A 60 0.74 14.37 14.68
C VAL A 60 -0.17 14.51 15.88
N PHE A 61 -1.46 14.36 15.63
CA PHE A 61 -2.52 14.35 16.62
C PHE A 61 -3.08 12.92 16.77
N TYR A 62 -3.00 12.35 17.97
CA TYR A 62 -3.46 10.98 18.22
C TYR A 62 -4.85 10.97 18.83
N LEU A 63 -5.75 10.20 18.21
CA LEU A 63 -7.05 9.86 18.78
C LEU A 63 -6.95 8.59 19.65
N PRO A 64 -7.88 8.36 20.59
CA PRO A 64 -7.92 7.12 21.33
C PRO A 64 -8.15 5.94 20.39
N GLU A 65 -7.33 4.88 20.46
CA GLU A 65 -7.51 3.69 19.63
C GLU A 65 -8.83 3.00 19.95
N TYR A 66 -9.08 2.80 21.25
CA TYR A 66 -10.38 2.36 21.76
C TYR A 66 -10.98 3.42 22.67
N LEU A 67 -12.32 3.52 22.70
CA LEU A 67 -12.99 4.57 23.48
C LEU A 67 -12.80 4.41 25.00
N HIS A 68 -12.53 3.20 25.45
CA HIS A 68 -12.27 2.89 26.87
C HIS A 68 -10.83 3.21 27.30
N ASP A 69 -9.91 3.45 26.38
CA ASP A 69 -8.54 3.85 26.72
C ASP A 69 -8.50 5.26 27.32
N GLU A 70 -9.38 6.15 26.85
CA GLU A 70 -9.46 7.54 27.28
C GLU A 70 -10.94 7.97 27.53
N PRO A 71 -11.66 7.32 28.47
CA PRO A 71 -13.11 7.49 28.60
C PRO A 71 -13.52 8.91 28.94
N TRP A 72 -12.77 9.60 29.78
CA TRP A 72 -13.01 11.01 30.13
C TRP A 72 -12.84 11.96 28.94
N ARG A 73 -11.88 11.70 28.08
CA ARG A 73 -11.68 12.49 26.85
C ARG A 73 -12.86 12.32 25.88
N VAL A 74 -13.32 11.07 25.73
CA VAL A 74 -14.49 10.74 24.90
C VAL A 74 -15.76 11.40 25.48
N PHE A 75 -16.00 11.28 26.79
CA PHE A 75 -17.14 11.88 27.47
C PHE A 75 -17.13 13.42 27.37
N ARG A 76 -15.99 14.05 27.63
CA ARG A 76 -15.82 15.51 27.48
C ARG A 76 -16.08 15.96 26.04
N SER A 77 -15.64 15.17 25.06
CA SER A 77 -15.83 15.46 23.65
C SER A 77 -17.31 15.34 23.26
N LEU A 78 -18.02 14.36 23.81
CA LEU A 78 -19.46 14.24 23.65
C LEU A 78 -20.17 15.47 24.21
N MET A 79 -19.89 15.86 25.45
CA MET A 79 -20.53 17.04 26.08
C MET A 79 -20.28 18.33 25.30
N LYS A 80 -19.08 18.51 24.73
CA LYS A 80 -18.74 19.67 23.87
C LYS A 80 -19.48 19.64 22.53
N SER A 81 -19.86 18.46 22.06
CA SER A 81 -20.48 18.27 20.74
C SER A 81 -22.00 18.35 20.78
N LEU A 82 -22.63 17.93 21.87
CA LEU A 82 -24.10 17.90 22.06
C LEU A 82 -24.82 19.23 21.68
N PRO A 83 -24.33 20.43 22.07
CA PRO A 83 -24.99 21.67 21.74
C PRO A 83 -24.80 22.10 20.28
N LYS A 84 -23.97 21.40 19.50
CA LYS A 84 -23.66 21.78 18.11
C LYS A 84 -24.55 21.04 17.12
N ALA A 85 -25.20 21.76 16.21
CA ALA A 85 -26.06 21.16 15.18
C ALA A 85 -25.37 20.12 14.31
N GLY A 86 -24.05 20.23 14.11
CA GLY A 86 -23.24 19.26 13.37
C GLY A 86 -23.25 17.86 14.01
N PHE A 87 -23.29 17.75 15.34
CA PHE A 87 -23.42 16.47 16.03
C PHE A 87 -24.72 15.74 15.62
N TRP A 88 -25.85 16.42 15.68
CA TRP A 88 -27.17 15.84 15.36
C TRP A 88 -27.27 15.46 13.88
N ARG A 89 -26.67 16.24 12.99
CA ARG A 89 -26.59 15.90 11.57
C ARG A 89 -25.76 14.63 11.32
N ALA A 90 -24.68 14.40 12.09
CA ALA A 90 -23.85 13.21 11.96
C ALA A 90 -24.48 11.98 12.65
N LEU A 91 -25.35 12.17 13.64
CA LEU A 91 -26.00 11.09 14.35
C LEU A 91 -26.94 10.29 13.42
N VAL A 92 -27.60 10.93 12.48
CA VAL A 92 -28.52 10.29 11.52
C VAL A 92 -27.80 9.21 10.68
N PRO A 93 -26.74 9.51 9.92
CA PRO A 93 -26.01 8.48 9.20
C PRO A 93 -25.36 7.44 10.13
N PHE A 94 -24.92 7.82 11.33
CA PHE A 94 -24.38 6.88 12.29
C PHE A 94 -25.42 5.82 12.71
N ILE A 95 -26.63 6.23 13.07
CA ILE A 95 -27.72 5.29 13.45
C ILE A 95 -28.04 4.35 12.28
N ARG A 96 -28.11 4.88 11.05
CA ARG A 96 -28.36 4.07 9.86
C ARG A 96 -27.25 3.04 9.63
N ASP A 97 -25.99 3.45 9.79
CA ASP A 97 -24.83 2.58 9.63
C ASP A 97 -24.79 1.48 10.71
N VAL A 98 -25.17 1.81 11.97
CA VAL A 98 -25.33 0.84 13.05
C VAL A 98 -26.43 -0.16 12.75
N GLY A 99 -27.54 0.29 12.16
CA GLY A 99 -28.64 -0.59 11.76
C GLY A 99 -28.26 -1.62 10.68
N ARG A 100 -27.25 -1.29 9.84
CA ARG A 100 -26.74 -2.18 8.79
C ARG A 100 -25.59 -3.08 9.27
N ASP A 101 -24.80 -2.57 10.20
CA ASP A 101 -23.60 -3.25 10.73
C ASP A 101 -23.47 -2.98 12.23
N TRP A 102 -24.11 -3.83 13.03
CA TRP A 102 -24.08 -3.73 14.49
C TRP A 102 -22.78 -4.27 15.06
N THR A 103 -21.70 -3.47 14.96
CA THR A 103 -20.38 -3.84 15.49
C THR A 103 -19.83 -2.77 16.45
N ARG A 104 -19.00 -3.23 17.40
CA ARG A 104 -18.26 -2.31 18.29
C ARG A 104 -17.41 -1.30 17.51
N ASN A 105 -16.98 -1.68 16.30
CA ASN A 105 -16.20 -0.82 15.42
C ASN A 105 -16.98 0.42 14.95
N ARG A 106 -18.31 0.33 14.76
CA ARG A 106 -19.13 1.51 14.39
C ARG A 106 -19.13 2.54 15.49
N PHE A 107 -19.35 2.12 16.72
CA PHE A 107 -19.29 3.02 17.89
C PHE A 107 -17.91 3.65 18.06
N ARG A 108 -16.85 2.85 17.88
CA ARG A 108 -15.48 3.35 17.95
C ARG A 108 -15.22 4.44 16.91
N ARG A 109 -15.59 4.23 15.66
CA ARG A 109 -15.41 5.20 14.56
C ARG A 109 -16.14 6.50 14.84
N PHE A 110 -17.37 6.43 15.34
CA PHE A 110 -18.14 7.62 15.70
C PHE A 110 -17.54 8.35 16.90
N GLY A 111 -17.12 7.63 17.95
CA GLY A 111 -16.44 8.21 19.12
C GLY A 111 -15.12 8.89 18.74
N GLN A 112 -14.32 8.29 17.86
CA GLN A 112 -13.11 8.92 17.32
C GLN A 112 -13.43 10.21 16.53
N ALA A 113 -14.51 10.22 15.75
CA ALA A 113 -14.96 11.42 15.05
C ALA A 113 -15.43 12.52 16.02
N LEU A 114 -16.08 12.15 17.14
CA LEU A 114 -16.45 13.08 18.21
C LEU A 114 -15.22 13.74 18.84
N VAL A 115 -14.18 12.96 19.16
CA VAL A 115 -12.93 13.49 19.72
C VAL A 115 -12.27 14.44 18.69
N LEU A 116 -12.17 14.04 17.43
CA LEU A 116 -11.62 14.88 16.37
C LEU A 116 -12.40 16.20 16.23
N PHE A 117 -13.73 16.14 16.27
CA PHE A 117 -14.57 17.34 16.18
C PHE A 117 -14.46 18.26 17.39
N ALA A 118 -14.41 17.70 18.60
CA ALA A 118 -14.32 18.47 19.84
C ALA A 118 -12.94 19.12 20.07
N GLU A 119 -11.89 18.49 19.51
CA GLU A 119 -10.49 18.90 19.58
C GLU A 119 -9.95 19.26 18.20
N TRP A 120 -10.80 19.91 17.38
CA TRP A 120 -10.50 20.22 15.99
C TRP A 120 -9.12 20.84 15.82
N PRO A 121 -8.28 20.33 14.89
CA PRO A 121 -6.99 20.95 14.60
C PRO A 121 -7.20 22.39 14.12
N ALA A 122 -6.55 23.34 14.79
CA ALA A 122 -6.70 24.76 14.47
C ALA A 122 -6.43 24.98 12.96
N GLU A 123 -7.28 25.78 12.35
CA GLU A 123 -7.17 26.20 10.94
C GLU A 123 -7.40 25.07 9.90
N ALA A 124 -7.64 23.80 10.28
CA ALA A 124 -7.98 22.77 9.31
C ALA A 124 -9.29 23.10 8.58
N ARG A 125 -9.24 23.17 7.25
CA ARG A 125 -10.38 23.48 6.38
C ARG A 125 -10.74 22.32 5.47
N TRP A 126 -9.95 21.25 5.49
CA TRP A 126 -10.12 20.07 4.67
C TRP A 126 -9.72 18.83 5.42
N LEU A 127 -10.44 17.73 5.21
CA LEU A 127 -10.08 16.42 5.70
C LEU A 127 -9.67 15.52 4.52
N HIS A 128 -8.60 14.76 4.68
CA HIS A 128 -8.20 13.73 3.73
C HIS A 128 -7.97 12.42 4.46
N ALA A 129 -8.64 11.34 4.04
CA ALA A 129 -8.50 10.02 4.65
C ALA A 129 -7.59 9.13 3.81
N HIS A 130 -6.57 8.54 4.41
CA HIS A 130 -5.95 7.35 3.86
C HIS A 130 -6.69 6.11 4.35
N PHE A 131 -7.10 5.26 3.41
CA PHE A 131 -7.97 4.08 3.51
C PHE A 131 -9.45 4.42 3.62
N ILE A 132 -10.21 3.90 2.65
CA ILE A 132 -11.66 4.11 2.54
C ILE A 132 -12.49 3.39 3.63
N HIS A 133 -11.89 2.47 4.41
CA HIS A 133 -12.57 1.79 5.51
C HIS A 133 -12.67 2.67 6.79
N THR A 134 -11.97 2.34 7.89
CA THR A 134 -12.10 3.01 9.20
C THR A 134 -11.70 4.48 9.17
N PRO A 135 -10.55 4.90 8.61
CA PRO A 135 -10.20 6.32 8.55
C PRO A 135 -11.24 7.15 7.79
N ALA A 136 -11.73 6.69 6.65
CA ALA A 136 -12.77 7.40 5.92
C ALA A 136 -14.11 7.48 6.67
N SER A 137 -14.47 6.46 7.48
CA SER A 137 -15.67 6.55 8.30
C SER A 137 -15.56 7.63 9.39
N VAL A 138 -14.40 7.69 10.08
CA VAL A 138 -14.11 8.75 11.06
C VAL A 138 -14.13 10.12 10.38
N THR A 139 -13.50 10.22 9.23
CA THR A 139 -13.43 11.44 8.42
C THR A 139 -14.83 11.90 7.96
N ALA A 140 -15.66 10.99 7.46
CA ALA A 140 -17.00 11.31 6.99
C ALA A 140 -17.90 11.85 8.12
N TYR A 141 -17.89 11.23 9.30
CA TYR A 141 -18.64 11.73 10.46
C TYR A 141 -18.08 13.08 10.94
N ALA A 142 -16.77 13.22 11.06
CA ALA A 142 -16.14 14.47 11.47
C ALA A 142 -16.41 15.63 10.47
N SER A 143 -16.37 15.31 9.17
CA SER A 143 -16.73 16.24 8.07
C SER A 143 -18.15 16.78 8.23
N ILE A 144 -19.14 15.90 8.51
CA ILE A 144 -20.53 16.30 8.74
C ILE A 144 -20.64 17.18 10.00
N MET A 145 -19.95 16.80 11.08
CA MET A 145 -19.97 17.56 12.34
C MET A 145 -19.38 18.96 12.17
N ALA A 146 -18.25 19.06 11.48
CA ALA A 146 -17.51 20.31 11.31
C ALA A 146 -18.00 21.17 10.12
N GLY A 147 -18.76 20.57 9.19
CA GLY A 147 -19.20 21.25 7.97
C GLY A 147 -18.06 21.53 6.99
N VAL A 148 -17.01 20.68 6.99
CA VAL A 148 -15.85 20.82 6.10
C VAL A 148 -15.84 19.71 5.04
N PRO A 149 -15.33 19.97 3.82
CA PRO A 149 -15.22 18.96 2.78
C PRO A 149 -14.16 17.90 3.14
N TRP A 150 -14.26 16.74 2.50
CA TRP A 150 -13.30 15.69 2.65
C TRP A 150 -13.04 14.91 1.36
N THR A 151 -11.92 14.22 1.32
CA THR A 151 -11.43 13.40 0.21
C THR A 151 -10.79 12.12 0.73
N CYS A 152 -10.50 11.17 -0.17
CA CYS A 152 -9.99 9.87 0.25
C CYS A 152 -8.95 9.32 -0.73
N SER A 153 -7.91 8.67 -0.18
CA SER A 153 -7.04 7.73 -0.88
C SER A 153 -7.40 6.30 -0.46
N ALA A 154 -7.94 5.52 -1.40
CA ALA A 154 -8.35 4.14 -1.21
C ALA A 154 -7.27 3.19 -1.74
N HIS A 155 -7.01 2.11 -0.99
CA HIS A 155 -5.94 1.17 -1.31
C HIS A 155 -6.51 -0.23 -1.53
N ALA A 156 -5.66 -1.29 -1.56
CA ALA A 156 -6.15 -2.62 -1.89
C ALA A 156 -7.07 -3.22 -0.81
N LYS A 157 -6.54 -3.43 0.40
CA LYS A 157 -7.28 -4.15 1.45
C LYS A 157 -8.60 -3.49 1.80
N ASP A 158 -8.60 -2.19 1.96
CA ASP A 158 -9.76 -1.41 2.38
C ASP A 158 -10.85 -1.31 1.31
N ILE A 159 -10.51 -1.51 0.03
CA ILE A 159 -11.48 -1.65 -1.06
C ILE A 159 -12.10 -3.04 -1.02
N TRP A 160 -11.25 -4.09 -1.06
CA TRP A 160 -11.70 -5.46 -1.29
C TRP A 160 -12.32 -6.17 -0.07
N THR A 161 -12.13 -5.60 1.12
CA THR A 161 -12.69 -6.15 2.38
C THR A 161 -13.78 -5.28 3.00
N SER A 162 -14.21 -4.22 2.31
CA SER A 162 -15.35 -3.38 2.73
C SER A 162 -16.62 -3.76 1.96
N ALA A 163 -17.77 -3.61 2.59
CA ALA A 163 -19.04 -3.84 1.92
C ALA A 163 -19.32 -2.77 0.86
N ASP A 164 -19.89 -3.16 -0.28
CA ASP A 164 -20.17 -2.25 -1.42
C ASP A 164 -21.06 -1.06 -1.04
N TRP A 165 -22.06 -1.28 -0.19
CA TRP A 165 -22.91 -0.19 0.30
C TRP A 165 -22.13 0.88 1.07
N GLU A 166 -21.11 0.45 1.86
CA GLU A 166 -20.28 1.38 2.62
C GLU A 166 -19.34 2.16 1.71
N LEU A 167 -18.77 1.49 0.69
CA LEU A 167 -17.95 2.13 -0.35
C LEU A 167 -18.79 3.16 -1.14
N SER A 168 -19.95 2.75 -1.64
CA SER A 168 -20.87 3.61 -2.41
C SER A 168 -21.23 4.90 -1.67
N GLU A 169 -21.60 4.80 -0.39
CA GLU A 169 -21.95 5.97 0.41
C GLU A 169 -20.77 6.93 0.63
N LYS A 170 -19.57 6.38 0.85
CA LYS A 170 -18.36 7.19 1.01
C LYS A 170 -17.98 7.89 -0.28
N LEU A 171 -18.04 7.18 -1.41
CA LEU A 171 -17.79 7.74 -2.73
C LEU A 171 -18.77 8.89 -3.07
N GLY A 172 -20.06 8.74 -2.74
CA GLY A 172 -21.07 9.77 -2.95
C GLY A 172 -20.86 11.02 -2.08
N ARG A 173 -20.18 10.91 -0.93
CA ARG A 173 -19.94 12.03 0.00
C ARG A 173 -18.58 12.68 -0.12
N ALA A 174 -17.55 11.94 -0.54
CA ALA A 174 -16.22 12.49 -0.78
C ALA A 174 -16.23 13.44 -1.98
N ARG A 175 -15.48 14.53 -1.91
CA ARG A 175 -15.29 15.43 -3.07
C ARG A 175 -14.61 14.70 -4.22
N TRP A 176 -13.62 13.88 -3.90
CA TRP A 176 -13.00 12.93 -4.80
C TRP A 176 -12.34 11.80 -4.01
N THR A 177 -12.12 10.69 -4.69
CA THR A 177 -11.40 9.53 -4.18
C THR A 177 -10.35 9.12 -5.20
N VAL A 178 -9.11 8.92 -4.77
CA VAL A 178 -8.05 8.33 -5.60
C VAL A 178 -7.83 6.88 -5.19
N THR A 179 -7.37 6.05 -6.13
CA THR A 179 -6.92 4.68 -5.86
C THR A 179 -5.71 4.35 -6.72
N CYS A 180 -4.91 3.39 -6.29
CA CYS A 180 -3.57 3.12 -6.82
C CYS A 180 -3.51 1.96 -7.82
N THR A 181 -4.65 1.40 -8.24
CA THR A 181 -4.72 0.34 -9.26
C THR A 181 -5.93 0.52 -10.16
N ARG A 182 -5.81 0.13 -11.44
CA ARG A 182 -6.93 0.17 -12.39
C ARG A 182 -8.07 -0.74 -11.94
N SER A 183 -7.76 -1.92 -11.41
CA SER A 183 -8.79 -2.83 -10.89
C SER A 183 -9.59 -2.22 -9.74
N GLY A 184 -8.93 -1.54 -8.80
CA GLY A 184 -9.59 -0.78 -7.74
C GLY A 184 -10.39 0.42 -8.28
N PHE A 185 -9.84 1.13 -9.26
CA PHE A 185 -10.50 2.25 -9.91
C PHE A 185 -11.81 1.83 -10.62
N GLU A 186 -11.80 0.78 -11.43
CA GLU A 186 -12.99 0.30 -12.11
C GLU A 186 -14.04 -0.22 -11.11
N HIS A 187 -13.62 -0.94 -10.07
CA HIS A 187 -14.53 -1.37 -9.01
C HIS A 187 -15.19 -0.18 -8.29
N LEU A 188 -14.41 0.80 -7.83
CA LEU A 188 -14.96 1.97 -7.16
C LEU A 188 -15.88 2.79 -8.08
N LYS A 189 -15.52 2.94 -9.36
CA LYS A 189 -16.37 3.59 -10.36
C LYS A 189 -17.71 2.87 -10.59
N SER A 190 -17.75 1.55 -10.47
CA SER A 190 -18.98 0.78 -10.60
C SER A 190 -19.96 0.99 -9.44
N LEU A 191 -19.46 1.46 -8.29
CA LEU A 191 -20.22 1.66 -7.06
C LEU A 191 -20.76 3.10 -6.88
N THR A 192 -20.54 4.00 -7.84
CA THR A 192 -20.98 5.38 -7.73
C THR A 192 -21.50 5.94 -9.06
N ASP A 193 -22.54 6.76 -9.00
CA ASP A 193 -23.01 7.54 -10.14
C ASP A 193 -22.09 8.73 -10.45
N GLU A 194 -21.36 9.22 -9.45
CA GLU A 194 -20.41 10.33 -9.53
C GLU A 194 -19.01 9.86 -10.02
N LYS A 195 -19.00 9.19 -11.17
CA LYS A 195 -17.79 8.54 -11.74
C LYS A 195 -16.60 9.49 -11.93
N SER A 196 -16.89 10.79 -12.17
CA SER A 196 -15.86 11.84 -12.33
C SER A 196 -15.08 12.15 -11.04
N ARG A 197 -15.58 11.71 -9.88
CA ARG A 197 -14.91 11.90 -8.59
C ARG A 197 -13.95 10.78 -8.23
N VAL A 198 -13.89 9.71 -9.01
CA VAL A 198 -12.93 8.61 -8.79
C VAL A 198 -11.77 8.77 -9.76
N HIS A 199 -10.55 8.77 -9.24
CA HIS A 199 -9.33 8.97 -10.02
C HIS A 199 -8.36 7.80 -9.82
N LEU A 200 -7.66 7.41 -10.88
CA LEU A 200 -6.52 6.50 -10.79
C LEU A 200 -5.26 7.33 -10.58
N SER A 201 -4.50 6.98 -9.54
CA SER A 201 -3.21 7.59 -9.21
C SER A 201 -2.28 6.53 -8.64
N TYR A 202 -1.37 6.02 -9.43
CA TYR A 202 -0.37 5.06 -8.95
C TYR A 202 0.50 5.70 -7.88
N HIS A 203 0.85 4.95 -6.81
CA HIS A 203 1.69 5.50 -5.74
C HIS A 203 3.08 5.91 -6.21
N GLY A 204 3.60 5.24 -7.21
CA GLY A 204 4.93 5.49 -7.72
C GLY A 204 6.05 5.18 -6.71
N LEU A 205 7.27 5.23 -7.20
CA LEU A 205 8.50 5.02 -6.44
C LEU A 205 9.30 6.32 -6.38
N ASP A 206 9.88 6.64 -5.22
CA ASP A 206 10.87 7.71 -5.12
C ASP A 206 12.17 7.28 -5.81
N LEU A 207 12.30 7.67 -7.07
CA LEU A 207 13.44 7.29 -7.92
C LEU A 207 14.77 7.87 -7.44
N HIS A 208 14.78 8.90 -6.61
CA HIS A 208 16.00 9.38 -5.96
C HIS A 208 16.54 8.38 -4.92
N ARG A 209 15.65 7.66 -4.25
CA ARG A 209 16.01 6.60 -3.30
C ARG A 209 16.34 5.28 -3.98
N PHE A 210 15.93 5.13 -5.25
CA PHE A 210 16.19 3.98 -6.11
C PHE A 210 16.87 4.43 -7.43
N PRO A 211 18.12 4.95 -7.35
CA PRO A 211 18.85 5.35 -8.54
C PRO A 211 19.06 4.17 -9.48
N SER A 212 19.16 4.45 -10.78
CA SER A 212 19.43 3.43 -11.81
C SER A 212 20.60 2.55 -11.43
N PHE A 213 20.46 1.28 -11.71
CA PHE A 213 21.56 0.33 -11.62
C PHE A 213 22.40 0.44 -12.89
N GLU A 214 23.60 1.00 -12.78
CA GLU A 214 24.52 1.20 -13.91
C GLU A 214 25.34 -0.06 -14.24
N GLY A 215 25.33 -1.05 -13.33
CA GLY A 215 25.99 -2.34 -13.53
C GLY A 215 25.19 -3.29 -14.42
N ASP A 216 25.82 -4.39 -14.78
CA ASP A 216 25.16 -5.51 -15.44
C ASP A 216 24.82 -6.61 -14.46
N HIS A 217 23.63 -7.17 -14.59
CA HIS A 217 23.29 -8.43 -13.92
C HIS A 217 24.09 -9.58 -14.55
N SER A 218 24.32 -10.61 -13.76
CA SER A 218 25.19 -11.72 -14.12
C SER A 218 24.74 -12.49 -15.38
N ASN A 219 25.68 -13.23 -15.96
CA ASN A 219 25.42 -14.18 -17.04
C ASN A 219 25.18 -15.61 -16.53
N ARG A 220 24.91 -15.80 -15.22
CA ARG A 220 24.56 -17.10 -14.65
C ARG A 220 23.41 -17.73 -15.40
N ASP A 221 23.51 -18.98 -15.80
CA ASP A 221 22.48 -19.74 -16.52
C ASP A 221 22.02 -21.00 -15.78
N GLY A 222 22.52 -21.19 -14.55
CA GLY A 222 22.21 -22.32 -13.71
C GLY A 222 23.03 -23.58 -14.01
N SER A 223 23.98 -23.54 -14.93
CA SER A 223 24.84 -24.68 -15.23
C SER A 223 26.00 -24.86 -14.23
N ASP A 224 26.41 -23.78 -13.56
CA ASP A 224 27.54 -23.80 -12.62
C ASP A 224 27.06 -23.88 -11.16
N ALA A 225 27.44 -24.98 -10.49
CA ALA A 225 27.14 -25.18 -9.07
C ALA A 225 27.89 -24.21 -8.15
N SER A 226 29.04 -23.69 -8.58
CA SER A 226 29.87 -22.78 -7.78
C SER A 226 29.39 -21.33 -7.85
N ASP A 227 28.67 -20.95 -8.92
CA ASP A 227 28.07 -19.63 -9.09
C ASP A 227 26.59 -19.72 -9.50
N PRO A 228 25.70 -20.13 -8.59
CA PRO A 228 24.29 -20.38 -8.86
C PRO A 228 23.51 -19.09 -9.13
N VAL A 229 22.43 -19.19 -9.93
CA VAL A 229 21.49 -18.10 -10.17
C VAL A 229 20.82 -17.66 -8.86
N ARG A 230 20.75 -16.35 -8.61
CA ARG A 230 20.22 -15.75 -7.38
C ARG A 230 18.80 -15.26 -7.60
N ILE A 231 17.86 -15.91 -6.91
CA ILE A 231 16.43 -15.56 -6.92
C ILE A 231 16.13 -14.82 -5.62
N LEU A 232 15.55 -13.65 -5.71
CA LEU A 232 15.19 -12.82 -4.56
C LEU A 232 13.68 -12.65 -4.47
N SER A 233 13.16 -12.66 -3.25
CA SER A 233 11.83 -12.16 -2.94
C SER A 233 11.85 -11.26 -1.71
N VAL A 234 11.10 -10.18 -1.77
CA VAL A 234 10.98 -9.19 -0.68
C VAL A 234 9.52 -9.03 -0.31
N GLY A 235 9.20 -9.16 0.98
CA GLY A 235 7.85 -8.93 1.47
C GLY A 235 7.55 -9.69 2.76
N ARG A 236 6.47 -9.27 3.43
CA ARG A 236 6.02 -9.94 4.65
C ARG A 236 5.59 -11.39 4.35
N ALA A 237 5.95 -12.32 5.22
CA ALA A 237 5.50 -13.71 5.16
C ALA A 237 4.03 -13.83 5.62
N VAL A 238 3.10 -13.49 4.72
CA VAL A 238 1.64 -13.51 4.93
C VAL A 238 0.95 -14.16 3.73
N ALA A 239 -0.28 -14.65 3.91
CA ALA A 239 -1.00 -15.48 2.94
C ALA A 239 -1.03 -14.90 1.52
N LYS A 240 -1.35 -13.63 1.35
CA LYS A 240 -1.48 -12.98 0.04
C LYS A 240 -0.18 -12.88 -0.78
N LYS A 241 0.98 -13.11 -0.16
CA LYS A 241 2.28 -13.10 -0.86
C LYS A 241 2.61 -14.42 -1.55
N GLY A 242 1.90 -15.52 -1.22
CA GLY A 242 2.01 -16.80 -1.90
C GLY A 242 3.37 -17.48 -1.83
N TYR A 243 4.11 -17.28 -0.74
CA TYR A 243 5.43 -17.89 -0.58
C TYR A 243 5.42 -19.42 -0.54
N ASP A 244 4.31 -20.01 -0.09
CA ASP A 244 4.09 -21.46 -0.16
C ASP A 244 4.01 -21.96 -1.61
N ILE A 245 3.38 -21.21 -2.51
CA ILE A 245 3.33 -21.48 -3.95
C ILE A 245 4.72 -21.30 -4.57
N LEU A 246 5.44 -20.24 -4.19
CA LEU A 246 6.80 -20.01 -4.69
C LEU A 246 7.76 -21.15 -4.27
N LEU A 247 7.72 -21.59 -3.02
CA LEU A 247 8.53 -22.72 -2.55
C LEU A 247 8.20 -24.03 -3.30
N LYS A 248 6.90 -24.31 -3.51
CA LYS A 248 6.47 -25.46 -4.34
C LYS A 248 6.98 -25.35 -5.78
N ALA A 249 6.94 -24.14 -6.37
CA ALA A 249 7.48 -23.93 -7.72
C ALA A 249 9.01 -24.18 -7.75
N LEU A 250 9.75 -23.68 -6.77
CA LEU A 250 11.17 -23.90 -6.65
C LEU A 250 11.55 -25.39 -6.49
N SER A 251 10.72 -26.19 -5.82
CA SER A 251 10.93 -27.64 -5.68
C SER A 251 10.69 -28.43 -6.96
N LEU A 252 10.00 -27.85 -7.94
CA LEU A 252 9.73 -28.45 -9.24
C LEU A 252 10.79 -28.13 -10.30
N LEU A 253 11.78 -27.29 -9.96
CA LEU A 253 12.84 -26.94 -10.89
C LEU A 253 13.73 -28.18 -11.18
N PRO A 254 14.22 -28.34 -12.42
CA PRO A 254 15.11 -29.42 -12.79
C PRO A 254 16.33 -29.56 -11.87
N ALA A 255 16.76 -30.80 -11.60
CA ALA A 255 17.85 -31.07 -10.67
C ALA A 255 19.22 -30.60 -11.18
N ASP A 256 19.36 -30.45 -12.50
CA ASP A 256 20.58 -29.95 -13.18
C ASP A 256 20.75 -28.44 -13.02
N LEU A 257 19.73 -27.71 -12.51
CA LEU A 257 19.81 -26.28 -12.32
C LEU A 257 20.36 -25.89 -10.95
N HIS A 258 21.33 -25.03 -10.96
CA HIS A 258 21.96 -24.46 -9.77
C HIS A 258 21.43 -23.06 -9.50
N TRP A 259 20.68 -22.89 -8.40
CA TRP A 259 20.08 -21.65 -7.95
C TRP A 259 20.09 -21.53 -6.43
N ARG A 260 19.97 -20.30 -5.94
CA ARG A 260 19.74 -19.95 -4.52
C ARG A 260 18.55 -19.04 -4.44
N PHE A 261 17.75 -19.20 -3.40
CA PHE A 261 16.61 -18.32 -3.11
C PHE A 261 16.86 -17.55 -1.81
N GLU A 262 16.65 -16.24 -1.86
CA GLU A 262 16.75 -15.35 -0.71
C GLU A 262 15.40 -14.70 -0.44
N HIS A 263 14.94 -14.78 0.82
CA HIS A 263 13.74 -14.11 1.26
C HIS A 263 14.07 -12.99 2.26
N ILE A 264 13.60 -11.78 1.99
CA ILE A 264 13.70 -10.62 2.88
C ILE A 264 12.30 -10.27 3.37
N GLY A 265 12.10 -10.29 4.67
CA GLY A 265 10.86 -9.97 5.35
C GLY A 265 10.58 -10.91 6.52
N ALA A 266 9.62 -10.52 7.34
CA ALA A 266 9.10 -11.34 8.43
C ALA A 266 7.58 -11.33 8.39
N GLY A 267 6.92 -12.24 9.10
CA GLY A 267 5.48 -12.31 9.17
C GLY A 267 4.99 -13.57 9.87
N ASP A 268 3.68 -13.67 10.01
CA ASP A 268 3.02 -14.73 10.78
C ASP A 268 3.31 -16.14 10.23
N LEU A 269 3.52 -16.25 8.91
CA LEU A 269 3.79 -17.53 8.24
C LEU A 269 5.28 -17.91 8.16
N THR A 270 6.18 -17.14 8.79
CA THR A 270 7.63 -17.39 8.66
C THR A 270 8.03 -18.80 9.10
N LYS A 271 7.45 -19.29 10.20
CA LYS A 271 7.76 -20.62 10.75
C LYS A 271 7.26 -21.73 9.82
N GLU A 272 6.02 -21.61 9.38
CA GLU A 272 5.37 -22.57 8.48
C GLU A 272 6.10 -22.66 7.14
N LEU A 273 6.55 -21.53 6.60
CA LEU A 273 7.29 -21.49 5.34
C LEU A 273 8.68 -22.12 5.45
N ARG A 274 9.38 -21.98 6.59
CA ARG A 274 10.64 -22.67 6.86
C ARG A 274 10.45 -24.18 6.93
N THR A 275 9.45 -24.63 7.68
CA THR A 275 9.09 -26.06 7.75
C THR A 275 8.71 -26.61 6.36
N LEU A 276 7.96 -25.84 5.56
CA LEU A 276 7.64 -26.25 4.18
C LEU A 276 8.91 -26.37 3.32
N ALA A 277 9.85 -25.44 3.42
CA ALA A 277 11.12 -25.51 2.69
C ALA A 277 11.96 -26.75 3.09
N GLU A 278 11.97 -27.12 4.37
CA GLU A 278 12.59 -28.36 4.86
C GLU A 278 11.92 -29.59 4.26
N HIS A 279 10.59 -29.70 4.31
CA HIS A 279 9.83 -30.84 3.74
C HIS A 279 10.02 -30.97 2.22
N LEU A 280 10.24 -29.87 1.52
CA LEU A 280 10.49 -29.86 0.09
C LEU A 280 11.99 -30.08 -0.26
N GLY A 281 12.87 -30.30 0.73
CA GLY A 281 14.29 -30.49 0.52
C GLY A 281 15.03 -29.23 0.06
N LEU A 282 14.44 -28.03 0.24
CA LEU A 282 14.97 -26.75 -0.22
C LEU A 282 15.85 -26.04 0.80
N ALA A 283 15.88 -26.49 2.06
CA ALA A 283 16.58 -25.78 3.15
C ALA A 283 18.03 -25.39 2.80
N PRO A 284 18.86 -26.21 2.12
CA PRO A 284 20.23 -25.83 1.76
C PRO A 284 20.32 -24.73 0.69
N ARG A 285 19.22 -24.46 -0.03
CA ARG A 285 19.16 -23.48 -1.14
C ARG A 285 18.42 -22.19 -0.77
N VAL A 286 17.83 -22.12 0.44
CA VAL A 286 16.98 -21.00 0.87
C VAL A 286 17.61 -20.25 2.02
N THR A 287 17.74 -18.93 1.88
CA THR A 287 18.23 -18.03 2.94
C THR A 287 17.11 -17.08 3.39
N TRP A 288 16.89 -17.03 4.70
CA TRP A 288 15.87 -16.18 5.33
C TRP A 288 16.55 -15.04 6.08
N HIS A 289 16.50 -13.81 5.54
CA HIS A 289 17.20 -12.64 6.13
C HIS A 289 16.40 -11.95 7.24
N GLY A 290 15.09 -12.22 7.36
CA GLY A 290 14.25 -11.37 8.20
C GLY A 290 14.04 -9.98 7.59
N ALA A 291 13.65 -9.01 8.41
CA ALA A 291 13.47 -7.64 7.96
C ALA A 291 14.82 -6.92 7.85
N LEU A 292 15.10 -6.34 6.69
CA LEU A 292 16.29 -5.53 6.39
C LEU A 292 15.89 -4.07 6.19
N ASP A 293 16.86 -3.16 6.30
CA ASP A 293 16.67 -1.76 5.94
C ASP A 293 16.69 -1.56 4.40
N GLN A 294 16.27 -0.37 3.96
CA GLN A 294 16.16 -0.05 2.53
C GLN A 294 17.49 -0.16 1.78
N LYS A 295 18.61 0.21 2.41
CA LYS A 295 19.93 0.18 1.80
C LYS A 295 20.37 -1.26 1.51
N ASP A 296 20.15 -2.15 2.46
CA ASP A 296 20.47 -3.56 2.33
C ASP A 296 19.54 -4.24 1.30
N VAL A 297 18.25 -3.91 1.30
CA VAL A 297 17.29 -4.39 0.28
C VAL A 297 17.73 -3.96 -1.11
N LEU A 298 18.12 -2.69 -1.30
CA LEU A 298 18.62 -2.18 -2.59
C LEU A 298 19.88 -2.92 -3.05
N ALA A 299 20.82 -3.18 -2.11
CA ALA A 299 22.01 -3.97 -2.43
C ALA A 299 21.66 -5.40 -2.87
N ARG A 300 20.63 -6.03 -2.26
CA ARG A 300 20.17 -7.37 -2.66
C ARG A 300 19.49 -7.37 -4.02
N TYR A 301 18.66 -6.36 -4.37
CA TYR A 301 18.13 -6.22 -5.72
C TYR A 301 19.25 -6.21 -6.76
N ARG A 302 20.32 -5.44 -6.53
CA ARG A 302 21.46 -5.31 -7.45
C ARG A 302 22.34 -6.57 -7.55
N ALA A 303 22.40 -7.36 -6.48
CA ALA A 303 23.17 -8.60 -6.43
C ALA A 303 22.43 -9.83 -6.93
N SER A 304 21.14 -9.73 -7.21
CA SER A 304 20.28 -10.83 -7.62
C SER A 304 20.07 -10.86 -9.14
N ASP A 305 19.59 -11.97 -9.67
CA ASP A 305 19.36 -12.20 -11.10
C ASP A 305 17.88 -12.20 -11.47
N ILE A 306 17.04 -12.66 -10.54
CA ILE A 306 15.60 -12.81 -10.73
C ILE A 306 14.88 -12.31 -9.47
N PHE A 307 13.80 -11.56 -9.66
CA PHE A 307 12.84 -11.27 -8.59
C PHE A 307 11.58 -12.10 -8.79
N ALA A 308 11.15 -12.82 -7.76
CA ALA A 308 9.99 -13.70 -7.82
C ALA A 308 8.99 -13.38 -6.70
N LEU A 309 7.71 -13.20 -7.05
CA LEU A 309 6.64 -12.96 -6.07
C LEU A 309 5.32 -13.58 -6.55
N ALA A 310 4.83 -14.59 -5.82
CA ALA A 310 3.66 -15.39 -6.19
C ALA A 310 2.36 -14.89 -5.54
N CYS A 311 2.05 -13.59 -5.65
CA CYS A 311 0.86 -12.99 -5.04
C CYS A 311 -0.41 -13.75 -5.39
N ARG A 312 -1.34 -13.80 -4.42
CA ARG A 312 -2.68 -14.39 -4.57
C ARG A 312 -3.74 -13.56 -3.85
N VAL A 313 -4.99 -13.91 -4.07
CA VAL A 313 -6.11 -13.43 -3.26
C VAL A 313 -6.21 -14.36 -2.05
N ALA A 314 -6.09 -13.84 -0.84
CA ALA A 314 -6.26 -14.63 0.38
C ALA A 314 -7.73 -15.00 0.61
N VAL A 315 -7.98 -15.99 1.48
CA VAL A 315 -9.34 -16.50 1.77
C VAL A 315 -10.28 -15.41 2.29
N ASP A 316 -9.75 -14.43 3.03
CA ASP A 316 -10.50 -13.26 3.53
C ASP A 316 -10.69 -12.15 2.48
N GLY A 317 -10.30 -12.39 1.22
CA GLY A 317 -10.34 -11.41 0.12
C GLY A 317 -9.18 -10.41 0.12
N ASP A 318 -8.29 -10.43 1.13
CA ASP A 318 -7.11 -9.54 1.15
C ASP A 318 -6.16 -9.88 -0.01
N ARG A 319 -5.72 -8.85 -0.70
CA ARG A 319 -4.76 -8.94 -1.81
C ARG A 319 -3.88 -7.71 -1.86
N ASP A 320 -2.73 -7.81 -2.47
CA ASP A 320 -1.95 -6.61 -2.79
C ASP A 320 -2.62 -5.84 -3.94
N GLY A 321 -2.51 -4.53 -3.93
CA GLY A 321 -2.82 -3.71 -5.09
C GLY A 321 -1.73 -3.89 -6.15
N LEU A 322 -0.78 -2.97 -6.19
CA LEU A 322 0.50 -3.14 -6.87
C LEU A 322 1.58 -3.26 -5.80
N PRO A 323 2.27 -4.41 -5.67
CA PRO A 323 3.33 -4.55 -4.67
C PRO A 323 4.51 -3.62 -4.97
N ASN A 324 4.81 -2.69 -4.05
CA ASN A 324 5.93 -1.74 -4.22
C ASN A 324 7.25 -2.45 -4.50
N VAL A 325 7.48 -3.61 -3.89
CA VAL A 325 8.70 -4.41 -4.08
C VAL A 325 8.91 -4.89 -5.52
N LEU A 326 7.81 -5.04 -6.31
CA LEU A 326 7.91 -5.29 -7.76
C LEU A 326 8.37 -4.04 -8.51
N VAL A 327 7.85 -2.87 -8.13
CA VAL A 327 8.27 -1.57 -8.71
C VAL A 327 9.74 -1.32 -8.38
N GLU A 328 10.14 -1.58 -7.12
CA GLU A 328 11.52 -1.45 -6.64
C GLU A 328 12.47 -2.38 -7.41
N ALA A 329 12.18 -3.68 -7.51
CA ALA A 329 12.98 -4.65 -8.26
C ALA A 329 13.09 -4.28 -9.74
N SER A 330 11.96 -3.89 -10.36
CA SER A 330 11.91 -3.43 -11.76
C SER A 330 12.76 -2.18 -11.97
N SER A 331 12.79 -1.24 -11.03
CA SER A 331 13.60 -0.02 -11.09
C SER A 331 15.11 -0.30 -11.09
N GLN A 332 15.51 -1.48 -10.61
CA GLN A 332 16.90 -1.96 -10.56
C GLN A 332 17.23 -2.93 -11.70
N ARG A 333 16.45 -2.93 -12.79
CA ARG A 333 16.63 -3.78 -13.98
C ARG A 333 16.57 -5.28 -13.70
N LEU A 334 15.95 -5.69 -12.60
CA LEU A 334 15.83 -7.10 -12.24
C LEU A 334 14.69 -7.75 -13.03
N ALA A 335 14.94 -8.91 -13.63
CA ALA A 335 13.89 -9.67 -14.31
C ALA A 335 12.87 -10.15 -13.29
N CYS A 336 11.63 -9.71 -13.43
CA CYS A 336 10.56 -10.03 -12.49
C CYS A 336 9.66 -11.14 -13.03
N VAL A 337 9.34 -12.12 -12.18
CA VAL A 337 8.22 -13.06 -12.40
C VAL A 337 7.21 -12.93 -11.28
N SER A 338 5.94 -12.78 -11.64
CA SER A 338 4.85 -12.64 -10.68
C SER A 338 3.54 -13.18 -11.25
N THR A 339 2.47 -13.06 -10.47
CA THR A 339 1.15 -13.62 -10.78
C THR A 339 0.19 -12.55 -11.29
N ARG A 340 -0.85 -12.97 -12.03
CA ARG A 340 -1.90 -12.10 -12.55
C ARG A 340 -2.91 -11.73 -11.46
N VAL A 341 -2.49 -10.92 -10.49
CA VAL A 341 -3.33 -10.46 -9.38
C VAL A 341 -3.34 -8.95 -9.32
N SER A 342 -4.53 -8.35 -9.22
CA SER A 342 -4.76 -6.90 -9.03
C SER A 342 -3.95 -6.03 -10.00
N GLY A 343 -3.13 -5.11 -9.49
CA GLY A 343 -2.32 -4.17 -10.27
C GLY A 343 -1.02 -4.75 -10.85
N ILE A 344 -0.68 -6.02 -10.61
CA ILE A 344 0.57 -6.60 -11.14
C ILE A 344 0.60 -6.55 -12.67
N PRO A 345 -0.48 -6.89 -13.42
CA PRO A 345 -0.51 -6.76 -14.88
C PRO A 345 -0.47 -5.30 -15.37
N GLU A 346 -0.65 -4.34 -14.48
CA GLU A 346 -0.53 -2.92 -14.82
C GLU A 346 0.94 -2.47 -14.88
N LEU A 347 1.82 -3.15 -14.15
CA LEU A 347 3.27 -2.95 -14.18
C LEU A 347 3.95 -3.89 -15.16
N LEU A 348 3.64 -5.19 -15.08
CA LEU A 348 4.30 -6.25 -15.85
C LEU A 348 3.42 -6.74 -17.00
N ASN A 349 3.86 -6.53 -18.22
CA ASN A 349 3.32 -7.17 -19.42
C ASN A 349 4.11 -8.45 -19.70
N ASN A 350 3.38 -9.58 -19.81
CA ASN A 350 4.01 -10.89 -20.00
C ASN A 350 4.89 -10.92 -21.26
N ASP A 351 6.12 -11.43 -21.13
CA ASP A 351 7.15 -11.51 -22.16
C ASP A 351 7.68 -10.18 -22.73
N GLU A 352 7.15 -9.04 -22.30
CA GLU A 352 7.62 -7.71 -22.71
C GLU A 352 8.60 -7.11 -21.71
N ASN A 353 8.19 -7.03 -20.42
CA ASN A 353 8.97 -6.43 -19.34
C ASN A 353 8.95 -7.25 -18.05
N GLY A 354 8.47 -8.49 -18.09
CA GLY A 354 8.43 -9.45 -17.00
C GLY A 354 7.70 -10.72 -17.43
N LEU A 355 7.62 -11.70 -16.54
CA LEU A 355 6.78 -12.87 -16.72
C LEU A 355 5.60 -12.82 -15.76
N VAL A 356 4.39 -13.00 -16.30
CA VAL A 356 3.14 -12.96 -15.52
C VAL A 356 2.40 -14.27 -15.69
N VAL A 357 2.28 -15.03 -14.61
CA VAL A 357 1.67 -16.36 -14.59
C VAL A 357 0.31 -16.36 -13.87
N PRO A 358 -0.55 -17.36 -14.06
CA PRO A 358 -1.74 -17.55 -13.24
C PRO A 358 -1.36 -17.65 -11.73
N PRO A 359 -2.16 -17.10 -10.81
CA PRO A 359 -1.99 -17.38 -9.39
C PRO A 359 -2.31 -18.84 -9.06
N GLU A 360 -1.82 -19.32 -7.92
CA GLU A 360 -2.07 -20.67 -7.37
C GLU A 360 -1.56 -21.84 -8.26
N ASP A 361 -0.72 -21.57 -9.26
CA ASP A 361 -0.14 -22.60 -10.13
C ASP A 361 1.38 -22.67 -10.00
N PRO A 362 1.92 -23.54 -9.11
CA PRO A 362 3.35 -23.71 -8.92
C PRO A 362 4.07 -24.31 -10.15
N ARG A 363 3.37 -25.07 -11.03
CA ARG A 363 3.98 -25.67 -12.21
C ARG A 363 4.27 -24.62 -13.28
N VAL A 364 3.32 -23.74 -13.55
CA VAL A 364 3.50 -22.65 -14.50
C VAL A 364 4.54 -21.65 -13.98
N LEU A 365 4.55 -21.38 -12.67
CA LEU A 365 5.56 -20.53 -12.04
C LEU A 365 6.97 -21.17 -12.13
N ALA A 366 7.10 -22.49 -11.93
CA ALA A 366 8.36 -23.22 -12.09
C ALA A 366 8.90 -23.11 -13.52
N ALA A 367 8.04 -23.32 -14.52
CA ALA A 367 8.42 -23.18 -15.94
C ALA A 367 8.90 -21.75 -16.27
N ALA A 368 8.24 -20.73 -15.73
CA ALA A 368 8.67 -19.35 -15.90
C ALA A 368 10.02 -19.06 -15.22
N LEU A 369 10.24 -19.60 -14.01
CA LEU A 369 11.50 -19.50 -13.30
C LEU A 369 12.62 -20.22 -14.04
N GLU A 370 12.39 -21.45 -14.52
CA GLU A 370 13.37 -22.22 -15.32
C GLU A 370 13.79 -21.44 -16.55
N ARG A 371 12.84 -20.85 -17.29
CA ARG A 371 13.12 -20.02 -18.46
C ARG A 371 14.00 -18.82 -18.12
N LEU A 372 13.74 -18.13 -17.00
CA LEU A 372 14.59 -17.03 -16.54
C LEU A 372 15.96 -17.49 -16.05
N ILE A 373 16.06 -18.66 -15.43
CA ILE A 373 17.33 -19.21 -14.96
C ILE A 373 18.23 -19.50 -16.15
N ARG A 374 17.71 -20.24 -17.17
CA ARG A 374 18.49 -20.71 -18.32
C ARG A 374 18.85 -19.61 -19.33
N ASP A 375 18.14 -18.47 -19.32
CA ASP A 375 18.32 -17.41 -20.34
C ASP A 375 18.71 -16.06 -19.73
N PRO A 376 20.00 -15.78 -19.55
CA PRO A 376 20.49 -14.47 -19.08
C PRO A 376 20.17 -13.32 -20.05
N ALA A 377 20.07 -13.57 -21.37
CA ALA A 377 19.74 -12.54 -22.33
C ALA A 377 18.28 -12.11 -22.19
N LEU A 378 17.38 -13.06 -21.95
CA LEU A 378 15.99 -12.79 -21.63
C LEU A 378 15.88 -11.94 -20.36
N ARG A 379 16.62 -12.31 -19.29
CA ARG A 379 16.61 -11.53 -18.03
C ARG A 379 17.00 -10.08 -18.28
N ARG A 380 18.10 -9.83 -19.02
CA ARG A 380 18.55 -8.47 -19.33
C ARG A 380 17.51 -7.69 -20.15
N ARG A 381 16.91 -8.33 -21.14
CA ARG A 381 15.88 -7.71 -22.00
C ARG A 381 14.67 -7.30 -21.17
N LEU A 382 14.11 -8.23 -20.37
CA LEU A 382 12.92 -7.98 -19.55
C LEU A 382 13.22 -6.92 -18.47
N GLY A 383 14.34 -7.02 -17.78
CA GLY A 383 14.72 -6.08 -16.72
C GLY A 383 14.92 -4.66 -17.25
N ALA A 384 15.59 -4.49 -18.38
CA ALA A 384 15.76 -3.18 -19.02
C ALA A 384 14.41 -2.58 -19.45
N ALA A 385 13.49 -3.40 -19.96
CA ALA A 385 12.16 -2.94 -20.33
C ALA A 385 11.31 -2.56 -19.09
N ALA A 386 11.43 -3.33 -17.98
CA ALA A 386 10.77 -3.04 -16.72
C ALA A 386 11.24 -1.72 -16.11
N GLU A 387 12.55 -1.47 -16.08
CA GLU A 387 13.11 -0.21 -15.60
C GLU A 387 12.59 0.99 -16.39
N ARG A 388 12.62 0.93 -17.73
CA ARG A 388 12.09 2.03 -18.57
C ARG A 388 10.64 2.34 -18.24
N ARG A 389 9.81 1.30 -18.07
CA ARG A 389 8.40 1.49 -17.72
C ARG A 389 8.21 2.11 -16.35
N VAL A 390 8.95 1.64 -15.33
CA VAL A 390 8.88 2.20 -13.97
C VAL A 390 9.23 3.69 -13.99
N ARG A 391 10.30 4.07 -14.67
CA ARG A 391 10.75 5.47 -14.72
C ARG A 391 9.81 6.37 -15.51
N ALA A 392 9.07 5.81 -16.47
CA ALA A 392 8.12 6.59 -17.28
C ALA A 392 6.74 6.74 -16.60
N GLU A 393 6.26 5.69 -15.89
CA GLU A 393 4.85 5.60 -15.47
C GLU A 393 4.66 5.52 -13.95
N PHE A 394 5.69 5.14 -13.20
CA PHE A 394 5.60 4.86 -11.76
C PHE A 394 6.55 5.74 -10.92
N ASP A 395 6.75 6.99 -11.32
CA ASP A 395 7.43 8.00 -10.50
C ASP A 395 6.46 8.63 -9.52
N HIS A 396 6.83 8.66 -8.23
CA HIS A 396 5.99 9.22 -7.17
C HIS A 396 5.74 10.74 -7.35
N HIS A 397 6.63 11.47 -8.00
CA HIS A 397 6.43 12.89 -8.29
C HIS A 397 5.18 13.12 -9.15
N SER A 398 4.89 12.22 -10.08
CA SER A 398 3.68 12.29 -10.92
C SER A 398 2.42 12.13 -10.07
N SER A 399 2.39 11.16 -9.14
CA SER A 399 1.24 10.93 -8.26
C SER A 399 1.03 12.09 -7.28
N VAL A 400 2.10 12.60 -6.68
CA VAL A 400 2.04 13.77 -5.79
C VAL A 400 1.53 15.00 -6.55
N SER A 401 2.03 15.25 -7.75
CA SER A 401 1.58 16.37 -8.60
C SER A 401 0.10 16.26 -8.95
N GLN A 402 -0.39 15.06 -9.30
CA GLN A 402 -1.80 14.80 -9.56
C GLN A 402 -2.65 15.09 -8.32
N LEU A 403 -2.24 14.58 -7.15
CA LEU A 403 -2.96 14.75 -5.91
C LEU A 403 -2.99 16.23 -5.48
N SER A 404 -1.84 16.91 -5.57
CA SER A 404 -1.73 18.36 -5.34
C SER A 404 -2.67 19.15 -6.26
N GLY A 405 -2.71 18.79 -7.56
CA GLY A 405 -3.60 19.41 -8.52
C GLY A 405 -5.09 19.23 -8.20
N LEU A 406 -5.48 18.06 -7.67
CA LEU A 406 -6.84 17.80 -7.20
C LEU A 406 -7.21 18.70 -6.01
N PHE A 407 -6.33 18.83 -5.01
CA PHE A 407 -6.55 19.76 -3.90
C PHE A 407 -6.64 21.22 -4.37
N GLU A 408 -5.72 21.66 -5.22
CA GLU A 408 -5.73 23.02 -5.74
C GLU A 408 -7.00 23.33 -6.56
N SER A 409 -7.50 22.36 -7.33
CA SER A 409 -8.74 22.52 -8.09
C SER A 409 -9.95 22.76 -7.19
N GLU A 410 -9.99 22.08 -6.03
CA GLU A 410 -11.07 22.22 -5.06
C GLU A 410 -10.96 23.54 -4.27
N TRP A 411 -9.74 23.96 -3.91
CA TRP A 411 -9.52 25.27 -3.26
C TRP A 411 -9.96 26.45 -4.14
N ARG A 412 -9.81 26.33 -5.47
CA ARG A 412 -10.29 27.36 -6.41
C ARG A 412 -11.81 27.44 -6.51
N LYS A 413 -12.53 26.35 -6.24
CA LYS A 413 -14.00 26.29 -6.27
C LYS A 413 -14.63 26.78 -4.96
N SER A 414 -13.84 26.85 -3.89
CA SER A 414 -14.31 27.32 -2.57
C SER A 414 -13.98 28.80 -2.46
N PRO A 415 -14.97 29.70 -2.37
CA PRO A 415 -14.75 31.13 -2.26
C PRO A 415 -14.07 31.54 -0.93
#